data_3a9888fc851d58c06bfa31c8fb77e895
#
_entry.id   3a9888fc851d58c06bfa31c8fb77e895
#
_cell.length_a   1.000
_cell.length_b   1.000
_cell.length_c   1.000
_cell.angle_alpha   90.00
_cell.angle_beta   90.00
_cell.angle_gamma   90.00
#
_symmetry.space_group_name_H-M   'P 1'
#
loop_
_entity.id
_entity.type
_entity.pdbx_description
1 polymer ?
#
loop_
_entity_poly.entity_id
_entity_poly.type
_entity_poly.pdbx_seq_one_letter_code
_entity_poly.pdbx_strand_id
1 'polypeptide(L)'
;MMSTLTAKQEREQLLKLAENYRQKGYEIFLHPNLEELPEFLKIYRPDLIVRRGEEAVVIEVKSRASLNSYSDQYLQNLAKVIEEHPGWRFEFVMINPEDITYFPKAKRSLQKDEIESQLQLVKQLTTQHLESAMLYCWSLVEATLRLITEKEELSLQRLDPLYLVKQLATEGIISQSEYRLLMDAISFRNSIAHGFKTTQLTQNFVYELIEITEKLLKDLQTSDELIN
;
A
#
# COMPACT_ATOMS: atom_id res chain seq x y z
N MET A 1 -22.28 5.68 5.69
CA MET A 1 -20.98 5.99 6.31
C MET A 1 -19.75 5.68 5.42
N MET A 2 -19.79 4.73 4.49
CA MET A 2 -18.67 4.44 3.57
C MET A 2 -18.33 5.60 2.61
N SER A 3 -19.30 6.35 2.09
CA SER A 3 -19.06 7.41 1.10
C SER A 3 -18.24 8.61 1.61
N THR A 4 -18.34 8.95 2.91
CA THR A 4 -17.60 10.07 3.50
C THR A 4 -16.12 9.76 3.75
N LEU A 5 -15.79 8.50 4.07
CA LEU A 5 -14.40 8.08 4.27
C LEU A 5 -13.65 8.04 2.93
N THR A 6 -14.27 7.50 1.90
CA THR A 6 -13.75 7.42 0.53
C THR A 6 -13.45 8.80 -0.05
N ALA A 7 -14.40 9.75 0.07
CA ALA A 7 -14.22 11.12 -0.39
C ALA A 7 -13.08 11.85 0.36
N LYS A 8 -12.92 11.58 1.65
CA LYS A 8 -11.79 12.11 2.43
C LYS A 8 -10.45 11.60 1.91
N GLN A 9 -10.38 10.32 1.60
CA GLN A 9 -9.18 9.65 1.08
C GLN A 9 -8.79 10.19 -0.31
N GLU A 10 -9.76 10.32 -1.21
CA GLU A 10 -9.56 10.91 -2.54
C GLU A 10 -9.00 12.33 -2.41
N ARG A 11 -9.58 13.14 -1.50
CA ARG A 11 -9.10 14.50 -1.24
C ARG A 11 -7.68 14.53 -0.65
N GLU A 12 -7.34 13.66 0.29
CA GLU A 12 -5.99 13.61 0.87
C GLU A 12 -4.94 13.24 -0.19
N GLN A 13 -5.24 12.28 -1.06
CA GLN A 13 -4.36 11.89 -2.16
C GLN A 13 -4.21 13.02 -3.18
N LEU A 14 -5.30 13.70 -3.51
CA LEU A 14 -5.30 14.84 -4.40
C LEU A 14 -4.39 15.96 -3.90
N LEU A 15 -4.44 16.27 -2.61
CA LEU A 15 -3.57 17.29 -1.98
C LEU A 15 -2.10 16.88 -1.99
N LYS A 16 -1.77 15.60 -1.79
CA LYS A 16 -0.41 15.09 -1.90
C LYS A 16 0.14 15.22 -3.33
N LEU A 17 -0.67 14.88 -4.32
CA LEU A 17 -0.30 15.04 -5.72
C LEU A 17 -0.07 16.52 -6.08
N ALA A 18 -0.97 17.40 -5.66
CA ALA A 18 -0.83 18.84 -5.87
C ALA A 18 0.49 19.37 -5.27
N GLU A 19 0.85 18.93 -4.06
CA GLU A 19 2.11 19.33 -3.43
C GLU A 19 3.33 18.80 -4.18
N ASN A 20 3.32 17.53 -4.62
CA ASN A 20 4.38 16.94 -5.40
C ASN A 20 4.62 17.68 -6.72
N TYR A 21 3.54 18.07 -7.42
CA TYR A 21 3.66 18.84 -8.66
C TYR A 21 4.11 20.28 -8.41
N ARG A 22 3.69 20.91 -7.29
CA ARG A 22 4.19 22.23 -6.89
C ARG A 22 5.69 22.23 -6.67
N GLN A 23 6.23 21.21 -5.99
CA GLN A 23 7.67 21.05 -5.77
C GLN A 23 8.45 20.86 -7.07
N LYS A 24 7.80 20.32 -8.12
CA LYS A 24 8.37 20.20 -9.47
C LYS A 24 8.22 21.48 -10.32
N GLY A 25 7.71 22.56 -9.75
CA GLY A 25 7.55 23.85 -10.41
C GLY A 25 6.31 23.99 -11.29
N TYR A 26 5.28 23.16 -11.07
CA TYR A 26 4.01 23.29 -11.75
C TYR A 26 3.09 24.28 -11.01
N GLU A 27 2.33 25.03 -11.75
CA GLU A 27 1.17 25.76 -11.28
C GLU A 27 0.00 24.81 -11.03
N ILE A 28 -0.74 24.99 -9.95
CA ILE A 28 -1.72 24.03 -9.43
C ILE A 28 -3.14 24.63 -9.50
N PHE A 29 -4.04 23.95 -10.17
CA PHE A 29 -5.46 24.27 -10.24
C PHE A 29 -6.27 23.14 -9.64
N LEU A 30 -6.57 23.26 -8.35
CA LEU A 30 -7.34 22.28 -7.60
C LEU A 30 -8.84 22.55 -7.77
N HIS A 31 -9.59 21.57 -8.28
CA HIS A 31 -11.00 21.71 -8.65
C HIS A 31 -11.26 23.00 -9.46
N PRO A 32 -10.61 23.15 -10.63
CA PRO A 32 -10.64 24.39 -11.39
C PRO A 32 -12.05 24.84 -11.75
N ASN A 33 -12.28 26.14 -11.68
CA ASN A 33 -13.52 26.76 -12.11
C ASN A 33 -13.64 26.75 -13.65
N LEU A 34 -14.86 26.90 -14.19
CA LEU A 34 -15.09 26.89 -15.62
C LEU A 34 -14.28 27.96 -16.39
N GLU A 35 -13.96 29.07 -15.74
CA GLU A 35 -13.17 30.18 -16.31
C GLU A 35 -11.66 29.81 -16.41
N GLU A 36 -11.20 28.90 -15.59
CA GLU A 36 -9.82 28.41 -15.58
C GLU A 36 -9.58 27.25 -16.56
N LEU A 37 -10.69 26.69 -17.10
CA LEU A 37 -10.64 25.55 -18.01
C LEU A 37 -10.59 26.02 -19.48
N PRO A 38 -9.74 25.37 -20.31
CA PRO A 38 -9.82 25.52 -21.75
C PRO A 38 -11.16 25.00 -22.29
N GLU A 39 -11.58 25.45 -23.46
CA GLU A 39 -12.89 25.16 -24.01
C GLU A 39 -13.21 23.64 -24.07
N PHE A 40 -12.25 22.85 -24.47
CA PHE A 40 -12.40 21.39 -24.59
C PHE A 40 -12.60 20.65 -23.26
N LEU A 41 -12.26 21.27 -22.11
CA LEU A 41 -12.46 20.71 -20.79
C LEU A 41 -13.68 21.25 -20.04
N LYS A 42 -14.39 22.25 -20.57
CA LYS A 42 -15.50 22.89 -19.85
C LYS A 42 -16.68 21.98 -19.55
N ILE A 43 -16.86 20.91 -20.33
CA ILE A 43 -17.91 19.91 -20.08
C ILE A 43 -17.48 18.89 -19.02
N TYR A 44 -16.20 18.86 -18.68
CA TYR A 44 -15.61 18.00 -17.65
C TYR A 44 -15.36 18.82 -16.39
N ARG A 45 -15.20 18.12 -15.27
CA ARG A 45 -14.84 18.75 -13.99
C ARG A 45 -13.68 17.99 -13.38
N PRO A 46 -12.47 18.21 -13.90
CA PRO A 46 -11.30 17.49 -13.43
C PRO A 46 -10.97 17.82 -11.97
N ASP A 47 -10.49 16.83 -11.23
CA ASP A 47 -10.12 16.99 -9.83
C ASP A 47 -8.92 17.95 -9.68
N LEU A 48 -7.96 17.87 -10.60
CA LEU A 48 -6.73 18.67 -10.56
C LEU A 48 -6.18 18.90 -11.97
N ILE A 49 -5.76 20.13 -12.26
CA ILE A 49 -4.92 20.45 -13.42
C ILE A 49 -3.61 21.03 -12.90
N VAL A 50 -2.49 20.60 -13.49
CA VAL A 50 -1.19 21.19 -13.23
C VAL A 50 -0.53 21.63 -14.54
N ARG A 51 0.14 22.78 -14.54
CA ARG A 51 0.73 23.40 -15.75
C ARG A 51 2.16 23.83 -15.50
N ARG A 52 3.02 23.64 -16.51
CA ARG A 52 4.36 24.17 -16.52
C ARG A 52 4.79 24.48 -17.97
N GLY A 53 4.84 25.78 -18.31
CA GLY A 53 5.07 26.22 -19.69
C GLY A 53 3.93 25.76 -20.61
N GLU A 54 4.26 25.00 -21.64
CA GLU A 54 3.29 24.44 -22.60
C GLU A 54 2.76 23.05 -22.17
N GLU A 55 3.32 22.47 -21.14
CA GLU A 55 2.88 21.17 -20.60
C GLU A 55 1.74 21.35 -19.62
N ALA A 56 0.68 20.56 -19.80
CA ALA A 56 -0.44 20.48 -18.85
C ALA A 56 -0.82 19.03 -18.56
N VAL A 57 -1.13 18.72 -17.31
CA VAL A 57 -1.58 17.40 -16.89
C VAL A 57 -2.94 17.55 -16.22
N VAL A 58 -3.90 16.78 -16.71
CA VAL A 58 -5.22 16.64 -16.09
C VAL A 58 -5.19 15.37 -15.25
N ILE A 59 -5.51 15.50 -13.97
CA ILE A 59 -5.41 14.41 -13.00
C ILE A 59 -6.78 14.14 -12.39
N GLU A 60 -7.20 12.88 -12.44
CA GLU A 60 -8.40 12.37 -11.77
C GLU A 60 -8.00 11.37 -10.70
N VAL A 61 -8.59 11.51 -9.52
CA VAL A 61 -8.33 10.64 -8.37
C VAL A 61 -9.62 9.95 -7.98
N LYS A 62 -9.68 8.62 -8.09
CA LYS A 62 -10.84 7.83 -7.69
C LYS A 62 -10.42 6.65 -6.84
N SER A 63 -11.24 6.31 -5.87
CA SER A 63 -11.09 5.03 -5.17
C SER A 63 -11.74 3.91 -5.98
N ARG A 64 -11.30 2.68 -5.75
CA ARG A 64 -11.93 1.51 -6.35
C ARG A 64 -13.42 1.39 -6.00
N ALA A 65 -13.81 1.87 -4.82
CA ALA A 65 -15.20 1.86 -4.36
C ALA A 65 -16.08 2.92 -5.04
N SER A 66 -15.50 3.99 -5.61
CA SER A 66 -16.22 5.04 -6.34
C SER A 66 -16.32 4.79 -7.84
N LEU A 67 -15.63 3.77 -8.35
CA LEU A 67 -15.71 3.38 -9.76
C LEU A 67 -17.01 2.62 -10.06
N ASN A 68 -17.67 3.04 -11.13
CA ASN A 68 -18.84 2.39 -11.70
C ASN A 68 -18.84 2.61 -13.22
N SER A 69 -19.76 1.98 -13.93
CA SER A 69 -19.85 2.09 -15.40
C SER A 69 -19.97 3.52 -15.94
N TYR A 70 -20.57 4.42 -15.17
CA TYR A 70 -20.69 5.84 -15.54
C TYR A 70 -19.34 6.56 -15.39
N SER A 71 -18.63 6.32 -14.28
CA SER A 71 -17.29 6.90 -14.08
C SER A 71 -16.28 6.37 -15.08
N ASP A 72 -16.35 5.09 -15.44
CA ASP A 72 -15.48 4.49 -16.47
C ASP A 72 -15.68 5.18 -17.83
N GLN A 73 -16.92 5.39 -18.25
CA GLN A 73 -17.23 6.09 -19.50
C GLN A 73 -16.75 7.55 -19.47
N TYR A 74 -16.93 8.23 -18.35
CA TYR A 74 -16.44 9.60 -18.15
C TYR A 74 -14.91 9.67 -18.31
N LEU A 75 -14.16 8.77 -17.63
CA LEU A 75 -12.70 8.74 -17.69
C LEU A 75 -12.19 8.44 -19.10
N GLN A 76 -12.81 7.50 -19.81
CA GLN A 76 -12.45 7.18 -21.19
C GLN A 76 -12.66 8.36 -22.13
N ASN A 77 -13.80 9.07 -22.02
CA ASN A 77 -14.10 10.23 -22.83
C ASN A 77 -13.15 11.39 -22.53
N LEU A 78 -12.84 11.63 -21.25
CA LEU A 78 -11.88 12.65 -20.82
C LEU A 78 -10.48 12.37 -21.37
N ALA A 79 -10.00 11.14 -21.23
CA ALA A 79 -8.70 10.73 -21.74
C ALA A 79 -8.57 10.96 -23.24
N LYS A 80 -9.60 10.54 -24.01
CA LYS A 80 -9.64 10.71 -25.47
C LYS A 80 -9.57 12.17 -25.89
N VAL A 81 -10.36 13.03 -25.24
CA VAL A 81 -10.36 14.46 -25.54
C VAL A 81 -9.01 15.09 -25.24
N ILE A 82 -8.34 14.68 -24.16
CA ILE A 82 -7.02 15.21 -23.80
C ILE A 82 -5.95 14.76 -24.79
N GLU A 83 -6.00 13.51 -25.27
CA GLU A 83 -5.05 12.97 -26.27
C GLU A 83 -5.09 13.73 -27.61
N GLU A 84 -6.22 14.37 -27.96
CA GLU A 84 -6.36 15.18 -29.16
C GLU A 84 -5.69 16.57 -29.04
N HIS A 85 -5.17 16.94 -27.84
CA HIS A 85 -4.60 18.26 -27.59
C HIS A 85 -3.09 18.18 -27.27
N PRO A 86 -2.19 18.58 -28.18
CA PRO A 86 -0.75 18.57 -27.96
C PRO A 86 -0.35 19.34 -26.69
N GLY A 87 0.60 18.82 -25.92
CA GLY A 87 1.05 19.42 -24.67
C GLY A 87 0.20 19.06 -23.46
N TRP A 88 -0.97 18.44 -23.66
CA TRP A 88 -1.83 17.95 -22.58
C TRP A 88 -1.67 16.45 -22.40
N ARG A 89 -1.70 15.99 -21.15
CA ARG A 89 -1.72 14.56 -20.83
C ARG A 89 -2.73 14.26 -19.72
N PHE A 90 -3.28 13.06 -19.75
CA PHE A 90 -4.19 12.56 -18.73
C PHE A 90 -3.45 11.64 -17.75
N GLU A 91 -3.70 11.82 -16.46
CA GLU A 91 -3.21 10.95 -15.40
C GLU A 91 -4.38 10.49 -14.53
N PHE A 92 -4.58 9.19 -14.45
CA PHE A 92 -5.60 8.59 -13.59
C PHE A 92 -4.93 7.93 -12.39
N VAL A 93 -5.31 8.36 -11.19
CA VAL A 93 -4.79 7.82 -9.93
C VAL A 93 -5.89 7.06 -9.22
N MET A 94 -5.75 5.75 -9.20
CA MET A 94 -6.66 4.88 -8.47
C MET A 94 -6.16 4.67 -7.04
N ILE A 95 -7.00 4.99 -6.06
CA ILE A 95 -6.74 4.69 -4.66
C ILE A 95 -7.38 3.35 -4.35
N ASN A 96 -6.57 2.40 -3.94
CA ASN A 96 -7.09 1.21 -3.29
C ASN A 96 -7.28 1.52 -1.81
N PRO A 97 -8.42 1.17 -1.19
CA PRO A 97 -8.61 1.31 0.25
C PRO A 97 -7.53 0.59 1.07
N GLU A 98 -6.88 -0.41 0.49
CA GLU A 98 -5.77 -1.17 1.06
C GLU A 98 -4.44 -0.40 1.06
N ASP A 99 -4.28 0.61 0.19
CA ASP A 99 -3.08 1.46 0.13
C ASP A 99 -3.04 2.49 1.27
N ILE A 100 -4.17 2.67 1.95
CA ILE A 100 -4.26 3.51 3.13
C ILE A 100 -4.31 2.57 4.33
N THR A 101 -3.16 2.10 4.71
CA THR A 101 -3.00 1.52 6.03
C THR A 101 -3.40 2.58 7.05
N TYR A 102 -4.65 2.46 7.53
CA TYR A 102 -5.10 3.16 8.71
C TYR A 102 -4.36 2.53 9.90
N PHE A 103 -3.08 2.89 10.02
CA PHE A 103 -2.43 2.69 11.30
C PHE A 103 -3.06 3.70 12.26
N PRO A 104 -3.80 3.26 13.29
CA PRO A 104 -3.98 4.12 14.45
C PRO A 104 -2.59 4.64 14.73
N LYS A 105 -2.43 5.90 15.13
CA LYS A 105 -1.12 6.49 15.47
C LYS A 105 -0.47 5.57 16.51
N ALA A 106 0.02 4.43 16.07
CA ALA A 106 0.82 3.53 16.85
C ALA A 106 2.08 4.32 17.15
N LYS A 107 2.27 4.66 18.41
CA LYS A 107 3.35 5.55 18.83
C LYS A 107 4.72 4.95 18.52
N ARG A 108 4.83 3.63 18.29
CA ARG A 108 6.02 2.92 17.86
C ARG A 108 5.66 1.53 17.27
N SER A 109 6.49 1.01 16.39
CA SER A 109 6.46 -0.39 15.95
C SER A 109 6.82 -1.33 17.12
N LEU A 110 6.30 -2.57 17.09
CA LEU A 110 6.77 -3.61 18.01
C LEU A 110 8.28 -3.78 17.88
N GLN A 111 8.96 -3.91 19.00
CA GLN A 111 10.39 -4.15 19.02
C GLN A 111 10.67 -5.66 18.98
N LYS A 112 11.90 -6.04 18.71
CA LYS A 112 12.32 -7.42 18.52
C LYS A 112 11.90 -8.33 19.67
N ASP A 113 12.24 -7.95 20.92
CA ASP A 113 11.94 -8.72 22.14
C ASP A 113 10.43 -8.90 22.35
N GLU A 114 9.64 -7.89 22.01
CA GLU A 114 8.18 -7.95 22.03
C GLU A 114 7.65 -8.97 21.00
N ILE A 115 8.22 -8.99 19.78
CA ILE A 115 7.83 -9.93 18.72
C ILE A 115 8.22 -11.36 19.14
N GLU A 116 9.45 -11.58 19.62
CA GLU A 116 9.92 -12.88 20.08
C GLU A 116 9.04 -13.46 21.20
N SER A 117 8.66 -12.63 22.16
CA SER A 117 7.73 -13.01 23.24
C SER A 117 6.36 -13.42 22.69
N GLN A 118 5.83 -12.67 21.72
CA GLN A 118 4.51 -12.94 21.14
C GLN A 118 4.52 -14.17 20.21
N LEU A 119 5.63 -14.51 19.58
CA LEU A 119 5.77 -15.75 18.81
C LEU A 119 5.56 -17.01 19.67
N GLN A 120 5.92 -16.97 20.97
CA GLN A 120 5.64 -18.09 21.88
C GLN A 120 4.13 -18.29 22.08
N LEU A 121 3.35 -17.22 22.14
CA LEU A 121 1.89 -17.32 22.19
C LEU A 121 1.32 -17.87 20.87
N VAL A 122 1.87 -17.48 19.72
CA VAL A 122 1.46 -18.05 18.42
C VAL A 122 1.67 -19.56 18.39
N LYS A 123 2.82 -20.05 18.89
CA LYS A 123 3.10 -21.50 18.98
C LYS A 123 2.02 -22.23 19.80
N GLN A 124 1.55 -21.66 20.89
CA GLN A 124 0.47 -22.24 21.70
C GLN A 124 -0.87 -22.23 20.95
N LEU A 125 -1.19 -21.10 20.28
CA LEU A 125 -2.43 -20.97 19.50
C LEU A 125 -2.48 -21.94 18.31
N THR A 126 -1.35 -22.27 17.70
CA THR A 126 -1.28 -23.13 16.51
C THR A 126 -1.91 -24.50 16.74
N THR A 127 -1.85 -25.02 17.95
CA THR A 127 -2.42 -26.32 18.29
C THR A 127 -3.91 -26.30 18.61
N GLN A 128 -4.46 -25.13 18.96
CA GLN A 128 -5.84 -24.98 19.44
C GLN A 128 -6.72 -24.22 18.44
N HIS A 129 -6.18 -23.15 17.84
CA HIS A 129 -6.92 -22.21 17.00
C HIS A 129 -6.07 -21.80 15.79
N LEU A 130 -5.95 -22.69 14.81
CA LEU A 130 -5.02 -22.56 13.70
C LEU A 130 -5.20 -21.25 12.89
N GLU A 131 -6.44 -20.89 12.56
CA GLU A 131 -6.72 -19.65 11.81
C GLU A 131 -6.38 -18.38 12.62
N SER A 132 -6.64 -18.40 13.93
CA SER A 132 -6.26 -17.30 14.83
C SER A 132 -4.74 -17.20 14.96
N ALA A 133 -4.04 -18.35 15.06
CA ALA A 133 -2.59 -18.41 15.05
C ALA A 133 -2.00 -17.83 13.76
N MET A 134 -2.58 -18.17 12.62
CA MET A 134 -2.17 -17.63 11.31
C MET A 134 -2.28 -16.12 11.23
N LEU A 135 -3.44 -15.55 11.64
CA LEU A 135 -3.65 -14.10 11.65
C LEU A 135 -2.66 -13.39 12.59
N TYR A 136 -2.46 -13.95 13.77
CA TYR A 136 -1.55 -13.35 14.75
C TYR A 136 -0.09 -13.48 14.32
N CYS A 137 0.33 -14.64 13.82
CA CYS A 137 1.66 -14.83 13.24
C CYS A 137 1.92 -13.81 12.13
N TRP A 138 0.96 -13.63 11.21
CA TRP A 138 1.09 -12.67 10.14
C TRP A 138 1.30 -11.24 10.64
N SER A 139 0.62 -10.82 11.70
CA SER A 139 0.83 -9.48 12.28
C SER A 139 2.26 -9.28 12.80
N LEU A 140 2.88 -10.35 13.32
CA LEU A 140 4.28 -10.33 13.78
C LEU A 140 5.27 -10.34 12.61
N VAL A 141 4.96 -11.09 11.54
CA VAL A 141 5.68 -11.02 10.26
C VAL A 141 5.71 -9.57 9.74
N GLU A 142 4.55 -8.92 9.64
CA GLU A 142 4.48 -7.53 9.18
C GLU A 142 5.29 -6.57 10.06
N ALA A 143 5.28 -6.77 11.37
CA ALA A 143 6.10 -5.98 12.29
C ALA A 143 7.60 -6.20 12.05
N THR A 144 8.01 -7.47 11.84
CA THR A 144 9.41 -7.85 11.54
C THR A 144 9.87 -7.24 10.22
N LEU A 145 9.06 -7.33 9.15
CA LEU A 145 9.40 -6.74 7.85
C LEU A 145 9.58 -5.22 7.96
N ARG A 146 8.76 -4.53 8.77
CA ARG A 146 8.93 -3.10 9.03
C ARG A 146 10.22 -2.78 9.77
N LEU A 147 10.57 -3.55 10.81
CA LEU A 147 11.85 -3.37 11.53
C LEU A 147 13.04 -3.53 10.59
N ILE A 148 13.01 -4.51 9.68
CA ILE A 148 14.06 -4.71 8.69
C ILE A 148 14.17 -3.47 7.79
N THR A 149 13.06 -2.97 7.27
CA THR A 149 13.08 -1.81 6.37
C THR A 149 13.52 -0.53 7.06
N GLU A 150 13.18 -0.34 8.34
CA GLU A 150 13.66 0.76 9.16
C GLU A 150 15.18 0.68 9.37
N LYS A 151 15.71 -0.51 9.66
CA LYS A 151 17.13 -0.73 9.89
C LYS A 151 17.97 -0.57 8.62
N GLU A 152 17.50 -1.11 7.50
CA GLU A 152 18.17 -1.03 6.19
C GLU A 152 17.98 0.33 5.52
N GLU A 153 17.38 1.31 6.20
CA GLU A 153 17.10 2.67 5.71
C GLU A 153 16.42 2.68 4.32
N LEU A 154 15.59 1.66 4.03
CA LEU A 154 14.95 1.54 2.73
C LEU A 154 13.92 2.65 2.54
N SER A 155 14.11 3.46 1.50
CA SER A 155 13.16 4.52 1.13
C SER A 155 11.89 3.90 0.53
N LEU A 156 10.92 3.56 1.39
CA LEU A 156 9.69 2.91 0.97
C LEU A 156 8.63 3.92 0.54
N GLN A 157 8.06 3.70 -0.63
CA GLN A 157 6.91 4.46 -1.12
C GLN A 157 5.59 4.00 -0.47
N ARG A 158 5.55 2.75 0.02
CA ARG A 158 4.38 2.10 0.61
C ARG A 158 4.78 1.18 1.75
N LEU A 159 3.88 1.00 2.71
CA LEU A 159 4.04 0.08 3.84
C LEU A 159 3.08 -1.11 3.77
N ASP A 160 2.43 -1.36 2.61
CA ASP A 160 1.58 -2.54 2.47
C ASP A 160 2.43 -3.82 2.44
N PRO A 161 1.95 -4.92 3.03
CA PRO A 161 2.74 -6.14 3.19
C PRO A 161 3.25 -6.74 1.88
N LEU A 162 2.45 -6.68 0.83
CA LEU A 162 2.83 -7.21 -0.48
C LEU A 162 4.00 -6.43 -1.08
N TYR A 163 3.98 -5.09 -0.92
CA TYR A 163 5.07 -4.25 -1.38
C TYR A 163 6.35 -4.50 -0.57
N LEU A 164 6.23 -4.60 0.77
CA LEU A 164 7.37 -4.91 1.65
C LEU A 164 8.04 -6.22 1.26
N VAL A 165 7.27 -7.31 1.11
CA VAL A 165 7.79 -8.63 0.73
C VAL A 165 8.50 -8.58 -0.63
N LYS A 166 7.91 -7.89 -1.63
CA LYS A 166 8.54 -7.73 -2.95
C LYS A 166 9.83 -6.92 -2.90
N GLN A 167 9.83 -5.82 -2.15
CA GLN A 167 11.01 -4.97 -2.01
C GLN A 167 12.17 -5.71 -1.34
N LEU A 168 11.91 -6.40 -0.22
CA LEU A 168 12.93 -7.16 0.49
C LEU A 168 13.48 -8.33 -0.34
N ALA A 169 12.66 -8.93 -1.21
CA ALA A 169 13.13 -9.93 -2.16
C ALA A 169 14.00 -9.31 -3.26
N THR A 170 13.64 -8.12 -3.74
CA THR A 170 14.43 -7.40 -4.76
C THR A 170 15.80 -6.98 -4.23
N GLU A 171 15.88 -6.55 -2.97
CA GLU A 171 17.12 -6.21 -2.27
C GLU A 171 17.94 -7.45 -1.85
N GLY A 172 17.41 -8.66 -2.07
CA GLY A 172 18.10 -9.91 -1.69
C GLY A 172 18.12 -10.19 -0.19
N ILE A 173 17.33 -9.47 0.60
CA ILE A 173 17.25 -9.64 2.06
C ILE A 173 16.48 -10.91 2.41
N ILE A 174 15.47 -11.28 1.62
CA ILE A 174 14.77 -12.56 1.72
C ILE A 174 15.03 -13.40 0.47
N SER A 175 15.17 -14.71 0.69
CA SER A 175 15.38 -15.69 -0.38
C SER A 175 14.10 -15.95 -1.19
N GLN A 176 14.23 -16.60 -2.35
CA GLN A 176 13.08 -16.98 -3.18
C GLN A 176 12.12 -17.94 -2.45
N SER A 177 12.61 -18.82 -1.58
CA SER A 177 11.77 -19.74 -0.80
C SER A 177 10.97 -18.97 0.26
N GLU A 178 11.60 -18.05 0.96
CA GLU A 178 10.96 -17.17 1.94
C GLU A 178 9.92 -16.27 1.27
N TYR A 179 10.24 -15.70 0.11
CA TYR A 179 9.29 -14.94 -0.68
C TYR A 179 8.02 -15.74 -0.99
N ARG A 180 8.15 -16.99 -1.45
CA ARG A 180 7.00 -17.85 -1.76
C ARG A 180 6.15 -18.10 -0.52
N LEU A 181 6.79 -18.50 0.60
CA LEU A 181 6.06 -18.74 1.84
C LEU A 181 5.31 -17.49 2.32
N LEU A 182 5.92 -16.31 2.26
CA LEU A 182 5.28 -15.05 2.64
C LEU A 182 4.12 -14.69 1.70
N MET A 183 4.22 -14.99 0.41
CA MET A 183 3.12 -14.78 -0.55
C MET A 183 1.93 -15.69 -0.27
N ASP A 184 2.18 -16.97 0.07
CA ASP A 184 1.13 -17.91 0.49
C ASP A 184 0.49 -17.46 1.82
N ALA A 185 1.30 -16.96 2.75
CA ALA A 185 0.84 -16.41 4.01
C ALA A 185 -0.09 -15.20 3.83
N ILE A 186 0.22 -14.29 2.89
CA ILE A 186 -0.67 -13.19 2.51
C ILE A 186 -2.04 -13.74 2.02
N SER A 187 -2.01 -14.78 1.21
CA SER A 187 -3.24 -15.40 0.69
C SER A 187 -4.09 -16.02 1.79
N PHE A 188 -3.49 -16.80 2.70
CA PHE A 188 -4.19 -17.37 3.86
C PHE A 188 -4.75 -16.28 4.78
N ARG A 189 -3.93 -15.31 5.14
CA ARG A 189 -4.36 -14.18 5.98
C ARG A 189 -5.57 -13.46 5.37
N ASN A 190 -5.52 -13.16 4.08
CA ASN A 190 -6.64 -12.49 3.40
C ASN A 190 -7.90 -13.36 3.41
N SER A 191 -7.78 -14.66 3.10
CA SER A 191 -8.91 -15.57 3.13
C SER A 191 -9.56 -15.62 4.51
N ILE A 192 -8.77 -15.78 5.58
CA ILE A 192 -9.28 -15.84 6.95
C ILE A 192 -9.92 -14.51 7.36
N ALA A 193 -9.25 -13.38 7.09
CA ALA A 193 -9.74 -12.05 7.45
C ALA A 193 -11.07 -11.69 6.77
N HIS A 194 -11.32 -12.26 5.59
CA HIS A 194 -12.57 -12.09 4.85
C HIS A 194 -13.61 -13.19 5.11
N GLY A 195 -13.35 -14.10 6.07
CA GLY A 195 -14.29 -15.15 6.46
C GLY A 195 -14.37 -16.33 5.49
N PHE A 196 -13.39 -16.52 4.62
CA PHE A 196 -13.30 -17.67 3.75
C PHE A 196 -12.68 -18.87 4.48
N LYS A 197 -13.20 -20.06 4.20
CA LYS A 197 -12.67 -21.29 4.77
C LYS A 197 -11.32 -21.66 4.12
N THR A 198 -10.31 -21.92 4.94
CA THR A 198 -8.95 -22.25 4.52
C THR A 198 -8.66 -23.74 4.72
N THR A 199 -9.03 -24.58 3.75
CA THR A 199 -8.87 -26.06 3.83
C THR A 199 -7.41 -26.53 3.67
N GLN A 200 -6.52 -25.69 3.14
CA GLN A 200 -5.12 -26.02 2.87
C GLN A 200 -4.17 -25.47 3.94
N LEU A 201 -4.65 -24.68 4.88
CA LEU A 201 -3.84 -24.20 5.99
C LEU A 201 -3.53 -25.36 6.94
N THR A 202 -2.25 -25.53 7.27
CA THR A 202 -1.76 -26.57 8.17
C THR A 202 -0.99 -25.96 9.36
N GLN A 203 -0.89 -26.71 10.44
CA GLN A 203 -0.04 -26.31 11.57
C GLN A 203 1.43 -26.16 11.15
N ASN A 204 1.91 -27.06 10.28
CA ASN A 204 3.27 -27.00 9.75
C ASN A 204 3.56 -25.69 9.02
N PHE A 205 2.61 -25.20 8.21
CA PHE A 205 2.74 -23.92 7.52
C PHE A 205 2.93 -22.76 8.52
N VAL A 206 2.16 -22.74 9.61
CA VAL A 206 2.29 -21.69 10.64
C VAL A 206 3.64 -21.81 11.36
N TYR A 207 4.13 -23.03 11.63
CA TYR A 207 5.46 -23.22 12.21
C TYR A 207 6.58 -22.74 11.27
N GLU A 208 6.52 -23.05 9.97
CA GLU A 208 7.47 -22.54 8.98
C GLU A 208 7.47 -21.00 8.95
N LEU A 209 6.29 -20.39 9.06
CA LEU A 209 6.18 -18.94 9.12
C LEU A 209 6.79 -18.34 10.40
N ILE A 210 6.64 -19.03 11.54
CA ILE A 210 7.30 -18.65 12.80
C ILE A 210 8.83 -18.76 12.65
N GLU A 211 9.34 -19.86 12.10
CA GLU A 211 10.78 -20.09 11.91
C GLU A 211 11.41 -19.01 11.02
N ILE A 212 10.77 -18.65 9.92
CA ILE A 212 11.23 -17.55 9.07
C ILE A 212 11.26 -16.24 9.86
N THR A 213 10.21 -15.95 10.63
CA THR A 213 10.14 -14.71 11.41
C THR A 213 11.26 -14.66 12.46
N GLU A 214 11.52 -15.77 13.18
CA GLU A 214 12.61 -15.88 14.14
C GLU A 214 13.98 -15.73 13.46
N LYS A 215 14.18 -16.32 12.28
CA LYS A 215 15.40 -16.15 11.49
C LYS A 215 15.63 -14.68 11.10
N LEU A 216 14.63 -14.03 10.52
CA LEU A 216 14.72 -12.63 10.12
C LEU A 216 15.02 -11.69 11.29
N LEU A 217 14.45 -11.96 12.47
CA LEU A 217 14.74 -11.21 13.70
C LEU A 217 16.20 -11.44 14.18
N LYS A 218 16.75 -12.64 13.99
CA LYS A 218 18.13 -12.95 14.34
C LYS A 218 19.10 -12.25 13.40
N ASP A 219 18.82 -12.22 12.10
CA ASP A 219 19.65 -11.57 11.09
C ASP A 219 19.75 -10.05 11.35
N LEU A 220 18.70 -9.44 11.94
CA LEU A 220 18.75 -8.05 12.43
C LEU A 220 19.82 -7.81 13.51
N GLN A 221 20.19 -8.80 14.34
CA GLN A 221 21.22 -8.63 15.38
C GLN A 221 22.63 -8.68 14.83
N THR A 222 22.87 -9.59 13.89
CA THR A 222 24.22 -9.86 13.38
C THR A 222 24.83 -8.66 12.66
N SER A 223 24.01 -7.79 12.11
CA SER A 223 24.44 -6.55 11.46
C SER A 223 24.89 -5.46 12.47
N ASP A 224 24.37 -5.48 13.71
CA ASP A 224 24.75 -4.49 14.74
C ASP A 224 26.12 -4.79 15.37
N GLU A 225 26.53 -6.10 15.41
CA GLU A 225 27.81 -6.52 15.95
C GLU A 225 28.97 -6.33 14.95
N LEU A 226 28.70 -6.12 13.68
CA LEU A 226 29.73 -5.89 12.64
C LEU A 226 30.09 -4.40 12.44
N ILE A 227 29.37 -3.49 13.09
CA ILE A 227 29.55 -2.03 12.96
C ILE A 227 30.24 -1.44 14.22
N ASN A 228 30.41 -2.20 15.28
CA ASN A 228 31.18 -1.85 16.48
C ASN A 228 32.54 -2.53 16.50
#